data_3f8cdad56419999999dca46544d563da
#
_entry.id   3f8cdad56419999999dca46544d563da
#
_cell.length_a   1.000
_cell.length_b   1.000
_cell.length_c   1.000
_cell.angle_alpha   90.00
_cell.angle_beta   90.00
_cell.angle_gamma   90.00
#
_symmetry.space_group_name_H-M   'P 1'
#
loop_
_entity.id
_entity.type
_entity.pdbx_description
1 polymer ?
#
loop_
_entity_poly.entity_id
_entity_poly.type
_entity_poly.pdbx_seq_one_letter_code
_entity_poly.pdbx_strand_id
1 'polypeptide(L)'
;MKPVAVLACLITLSFGGCSWIPRAGPSASEVVEQSRSDGEILFDVVEVDDRVISTLRVQPKESFAARFTRDTQPPLFSIAIGDTISVLIWESAAGGLFTEAPPALSPSRGRTGIEPLAPESARQEPGAPAPPGQQRRAGGPPDALLQSEAAGRQAVKIPDQLVESDGAISVPYAGRIPAAGPLPAEVQQTIEARLAGRALQPQALVIVKRSFANAVTVTGEVVAGARIPLSPGGEKLLEVIAAAGGAKAPVHETFVRLSRNGVTATIPLQQLVSDPAENVYARPGDMLTLARVPQTFAVFGATGRNADIPFSAAKISLTEALGKSQGLRDDLAKPEGVFLFRYEPNEVVRSLDQPTASGSGGGVSPIVYRFNLRDANSYLLTGGFPMRDKDVIFVADAPAAQIYKFFTALNQVTGPIVTGLVTCHYANC
;
A
#
# COMPACT_ATOMS: atom_id res chain seq x y z
N MET A 1 -81.14 7.78 19.42
CA MET A 1 -80.39 8.95 18.90
C MET A 1 -79.13 9.13 19.69
N LYS A 2 -77.93 8.73 19.21
CA LYS A 2 -76.60 9.26 19.70
C LYS A 2 -75.36 8.48 19.24
N PRO A 3 -75.40 7.48 18.29
CA PRO A 3 -74.14 6.91 17.81
C PRO A 3 -73.58 7.67 16.58
N VAL A 4 -74.38 8.44 15.84
CA VAL A 4 -73.96 9.13 14.62
C VAL A 4 -73.09 10.37 14.90
N ALA A 5 -73.29 11.05 16.02
CA ALA A 5 -72.54 12.24 16.41
C ALA A 5 -71.07 11.91 16.82
N VAL A 6 -70.84 10.74 17.44
CA VAL A 6 -69.49 10.31 17.84
C VAL A 6 -68.69 9.89 16.62
N LEU A 7 -69.31 9.28 15.62
CA LEU A 7 -68.66 8.90 14.37
C LEU A 7 -68.28 10.12 13.52
N ALA A 8 -69.12 11.19 13.50
CA ALA A 8 -68.80 12.43 12.81
C ALA A 8 -67.63 13.20 13.41
N CYS A 9 -67.49 13.19 14.76
CA CYS A 9 -66.41 13.86 15.50
C CYS A 9 -65.06 13.13 15.26
N LEU A 10 -65.05 11.80 15.09
CA LEU A 10 -63.86 11.01 14.79
C LEU A 10 -63.36 11.26 13.36
N ILE A 11 -64.24 11.55 12.41
CA ILE A 11 -63.87 11.80 10.99
C ILE A 11 -63.32 13.22 10.81
N THR A 12 -63.74 14.21 11.60
CA THR A 12 -63.23 15.59 11.48
C THR A 12 -61.87 15.81 12.13
N LEU A 13 -61.46 14.95 13.06
CA LEU A 13 -60.09 14.98 13.66
C LEU A 13 -59.04 14.37 12.71
N SER A 14 -59.42 13.69 11.63
CA SER A 14 -58.52 12.96 10.77
C SER A 14 -57.87 13.81 9.67
N PHE A 15 -58.27 15.05 9.43
CA PHE A 15 -57.77 15.87 8.32
C PHE A 15 -56.69 16.90 8.68
N GLY A 16 -56.30 17.01 9.94
CA GLY A 16 -55.33 18.00 10.43
C GLY A 16 -53.94 17.48 10.76
N GLY A 17 -53.59 16.21 10.47
CA GLY A 17 -52.46 15.59 11.13
C GLY A 17 -51.50 14.80 10.27
N CYS A 18 -51.27 15.11 8.99
CA CYS A 18 -50.29 14.38 8.18
C CYS A 18 -48.81 14.66 8.52
N SER A 19 -48.51 15.63 9.40
CA SER A 19 -47.14 15.96 9.81
C SER A 19 -46.64 15.18 11.03
N TRP A 20 -47.47 14.33 11.64
CA TRP A 20 -47.14 13.66 12.91
C TRP A 20 -46.64 12.21 12.77
N ILE A 21 -46.53 11.73 11.54
CA ILE A 21 -46.02 10.37 11.28
C ILE A 21 -44.47 10.43 11.29
N PRO A 22 -43.79 9.61 12.11
CA PRO A 22 -42.36 9.57 12.14
C PRO A 22 -41.78 9.22 10.77
N ARG A 23 -40.93 10.08 10.20
CA ARG A 23 -40.24 9.86 8.91
C ARG A 23 -38.80 9.50 9.17
N ALA A 24 -38.25 8.56 8.43
CA ALA A 24 -36.86 8.17 8.51
C ALA A 24 -35.89 9.17 7.83
N GLY A 25 -36.42 10.22 7.20
CA GLY A 25 -35.65 11.24 6.48
C GLY A 25 -36.53 12.11 5.57
N PRO A 26 -35.93 13.05 4.82
CA PRO A 26 -36.65 13.91 3.92
C PRO A 26 -37.27 13.12 2.75
N SER A 27 -38.40 13.61 2.21
CA SER A 27 -38.96 13.11 0.94
C SER A 27 -38.09 13.57 -0.24
N ALA A 28 -38.23 12.91 -1.40
CA ALA A 28 -37.49 13.28 -2.60
C ALA A 28 -37.74 14.74 -3.04
N SER A 29 -38.97 15.27 -2.84
CA SER A 29 -39.30 16.67 -3.11
C SER A 29 -38.63 17.62 -2.11
N GLU A 30 -38.62 17.28 -0.82
CA GLU A 30 -37.97 18.07 0.20
C GLU A 30 -36.46 18.19 0.01
N VAL A 31 -35.77 17.13 -0.44
CA VAL A 31 -34.35 17.22 -0.79
C VAL A 31 -34.10 18.23 -1.91
N VAL A 32 -34.94 18.22 -2.94
CA VAL A 32 -34.85 19.17 -4.08
C VAL A 32 -35.25 20.59 -3.68
N GLU A 33 -36.24 20.77 -2.82
CA GLU A 33 -36.67 22.08 -2.35
C GLU A 33 -35.65 22.72 -1.42
N GLN A 34 -35.02 21.93 -0.49
CA GLN A 34 -34.01 22.41 0.43
C GLN A 34 -32.72 22.86 -0.25
N SER A 35 -32.45 22.41 -1.49
CA SER A 35 -31.32 22.90 -2.26
C SER A 35 -31.40 24.41 -2.56
N ARG A 36 -32.57 25.00 -2.50
CA ARG A 36 -32.91 26.40 -2.87
C ARG A 36 -33.55 27.19 -1.73
N SER A 37 -33.35 26.83 -0.47
CA SER A 37 -33.98 27.50 0.67
C SER A 37 -33.29 28.84 0.96
N ASP A 38 -34.10 29.87 1.18
CA ASP A 38 -33.75 31.23 1.66
C ASP A 38 -32.71 32.01 0.85
N GLY A 39 -32.52 31.69 -0.45
CA GLY A 39 -31.58 32.44 -1.31
C GLY A 39 -30.11 32.08 -1.11
N GLU A 40 -29.80 31.21 -0.18
CA GLU A 40 -28.48 30.62 -0.01
C GLU A 40 -28.48 29.18 -0.55
N ILE A 41 -27.54 28.88 -1.45
CA ILE A 41 -27.38 27.54 -2.01
C ILE A 41 -26.65 26.68 -0.95
N LEU A 42 -27.39 25.80 -0.28
CA LEU A 42 -26.82 24.86 0.67
C LEU A 42 -26.10 23.70 0.00
N PHE A 43 -26.61 23.22 -1.11
CA PHE A 43 -26.05 22.18 -1.97
C PHE A 43 -26.73 22.20 -3.35
N ASP A 44 -26.03 21.73 -4.36
CA ASP A 44 -26.60 21.58 -5.70
C ASP A 44 -27.06 20.16 -5.95
N VAL A 45 -28.21 19.99 -6.63
CA VAL A 45 -28.73 18.70 -7.04
C VAL A 45 -28.42 18.49 -8.52
N VAL A 46 -27.64 17.45 -8.80
CA VAL A 46 -27.19 17.07 -10.15
C VAL A 46 -27.89 15.78 -10.57
N GLU A 47 -28.70 15.85 -11.64
CA GLU A 47 -29.19 14.62 -12.28
C GLU A 47 -28.02 13.92 -12.98
N VAL A 48 -27.87 12.63 -12.73
CA VAL A 48 -26.73 11.87 -13.25
C VAL A 48 -27.02 11.37 -14.66
N ASP A 49 -26.17 11.78 -15.59
CA ASP A 49 -26.12 11.34 -16.98
C ASP A 49 -24.70 10.84 -17.35
N ASP A 50 -24.52 10.43 -18.61
CA ASP A 50 -23.22 9.95 -19.12
C ASP A 50 -22.13 11.04 -19.07
N ARG A 51 -22.48 12.32 -19.19
CA ARG A 51 -21.56 13.45 -19.10
C ARG A 51 -21.01 13.59 -17.68
N VAL A 52 -21.89 13.51 -16.68
CA VAL A 52 -21.51 13.55 -15.27
C VAL A 52 -20.53 12.40 -14.95
N ILE A 53 -20.86 11.19 -15.39
CA ILE A 53 -20.00 10.02 -15.15
C ILE A 53 -18.63 10.17 -15.82
N SER A 54 -18.59 10.64 -17.06
CA SER A 54 -17.33 10.86 -17.79
C SER A 54 -16.46 11.90 -17.10
N THR A 55 -17.05 12.99 -16.62
CA THR A 55 -16.36 14.04 -15.85
C THR A 55 -15.78 13.49 -14.53
N LEU A 56 -16.56 12.68 -13.80
CA LEU A 56 -16.10 12.10 -12.53
C LEU A 56 -15.00 11.05 -12.69
N ARG A 57 -14.88 10.40 -13.85
CA ARG A 57 -13.82 9.43 -14.15
C ARG A 57 -12.46 10.07 -14.44
N VAL A 58 -12.45 11.29 -14.96
CA VAL A 58 -11.23 12.01 -15.43
C VAL A 58 -10.51 12.77 -14.32
N GLN A 59 -10.90 12.62 -13.05
CA GLN A 59 -10.28 13.39 -11.97
C GLN A 59 -8.77 13.21 -11.86
N PRO A 60 -8.02 14.30 -11.62
CA PRO A 60 -6.60 14.24 -11.37
C PRO A 60 -6.34 13.39 -10.11
N LYS A 61 -5.54 12.35 -10.27
CA LYS A 61 -5.08 11.52 -9.18
C LYS A 61 -3.69 11.98 -8.76
N GLU A 62 -3.40 11.94 -7.46
CA GLU A 62 -2.03 12.04 -7.04
C GLU A 62 -1.20 10.94 -7.71
N SER A 63 0.00 11.29 -8.15
CA SER A 63 0.90 10.41 -8.89
C SER A 63 2.34 10.62 -8.41
N PHE A 64 3.02 9.53 -8.09
CA PHE A 64 4.45 9.58 -7.80
C PHE A 64 5.25 9.92 -9.06
N ALA A 65 4.87 9.36 -10.21
CA ALA A 65 5.50 9.66 -11.48
C ALA A 65 5.45 11.14 -11.82
N ALA A 66 4.31 11.79 -11.61
CA ALA A 66 4.15 13.23 -11.85
C ALA A 66 4.88 14.09 -10.81
N ARG A 67 4.87 13.68 -9.53
CA ARG A 67 5.46 14.44 -8.43
C ARG A 67 6.97 14.31 -8.37
N PHE A 68 7.52 13.16 -8.77
CA PHE A 68 8.93 12.81 -8.71
C PHE A 68 9.52 12.50 -10.10
N THR A 69 9.10 13.25 -11.13
CA THR A 69 9.47 13.06 -12.55
C THR A 69 10.97 13.07 -12.81
N ARG A 70 11.78 13.72 -11.98
CA ARG A 70 13.24 13.79 -12.13
C ARG A 70 13.97 12.52 -11.69
N ASP A 71 13.24 11.55 -11.14
CA ASP A 71 13.82 10.39 -10.44
C ASP A 71 13.61 9.08 -11.21
N THR A 72 13.68 9.14 -12.55
CA THR A 72 13.49 7.99 -13.44
C THR A 72 14.72 7.09 -13.56
N GLN A 73 15.90 7.55 -13.10
CA GLN A 73 17.14 6.80 -13.15
C GLN A 73 17.52 6.28 -11.75
N PRO A 74 18.22 5.13 -11.67
CA PRO A 74 18.78 4.66 -10.41
C PRO A 74 19.66 5.74 -9.77
N PRO A 75 19.59 5.92 -8.44
CA PRO A 75 20.44 6.87 -7.74
C PRO A 75 21.89 6.41 -7.77
N LEU A 76 22.83 7.35 -7.93
CA LEU A 76 24.24 7.08 -7.70
C LEU A 76 24.51 7.15 -6.20
N PHE A 77 25.15 6.12 -5.67
CA PHE A 77 25.45 6.04 -4.23
C PHE A 77 26.89 6.47 -3.97
N SER A 78 27.06 7.60 -3.31
CA SER A 78 28.34 7.99 -2.73
C SER A 78 28.56 7.29 -1.40
N ILE A 79 29.82 7.08 -1.05
CA ILE A 79 30.20 6.59 0.28
C ILE A 79 29.95 7.71 1.30
N ALA A 80 29.43 7.34 2.46
CA ALA A 80 29.13 8.28 3.53
C ALA A 80 29.88 7.95 4.84
N ILE A 81 29.93 8.93 5.73
CA ILE A 81 30.44 8.73 7.09
C ILE A 81 29.61 7.66 7.79
N GLY A 82 30.27 6.71 8.44
CA GLY A 82 29.63 5.57 9.09
C GLY A 82 29.40 4.36 8.18
N ASP A 83 29.70 4.45 6.88
CA ASP A 83 29.65 3.30 6.00
C ASP A 83 30.79 2.33 6.30
N THR A 84 30.53 1.03 6.15
CA THR A 84 31.54 0.00 6.25
C THR A 84 31.95 -0.44 4.86
N ILE A 85 33.22 -0.29 4.54
CA ILE A 85 33.80 -0.64 3.25
C ILE A 85 34.88 -1.71 3.38
N SER A 86 34.99 -2.56 2.37
CA SER A 86 36.04 -3.56 2.21
C SER A 86 36.89 -3.14 1.03
N VAL A 87 38.19 -3.14 1.22
CA VAL A 87 39.18 -2.81 0.19
C VAL A 87 39.96 -4.04 -0.13
N LEU A 88 40.02 -4.42 -1.41
CA LEU A 88 40.92 -5.48 -1.91
C LEU A 88 41.97 -4.83 -2.80
N ILE A 89 43.20 -5.24 -2.66
CA ILE A 89 44.32 -4.72 -3.46
C ILE A 89 45.08 -5.89 -4.07
N TRP A 90 45.37 -5.75 -5.38
CA TRP A 90 46.19 -6.67 -6.16
C TRP A 90 47.43 -5.98 -6.68
N GLU A 91 48.50 -6.72 -6.83
CA GLU A 91 49.68 -6.33 -7.56
C GLU A 91 49.97 -7.28 -8.71
N SER A 92 50.55 -6.78 -9.78
CA SER A 92 50.80 -7.58 -11.00
C SER A 92 51.99 -8.54 -10.88
N ALA A 93 52.81 -8.45 -9.81
CA ALA A 93 53.99 -9.28 -9.63
C ALA A 93 54.02 -9.98 -8.26
N ALA A 94 54.51 -11.20 -8.21
CA ALA A 94 54.81 -11.93 -6.98
C ALA A 94 55.95 -11.25 -6.22
N GLY A 95 55.78 -11.05 -4.90
CA GLY A 95 56.80 -10.40 -4.04
C GLY A 95 56.62 -8.90 -3.84
N GLY A 96 55.46 -8.32 -4.24
CA GLY A 96 55.08 -6.94 -3.95
C GLY A 96 54.69 -6.70 -2.48
N LEU A 97 54.37 -5.43 -2.15
CA LEU A 97 54.01 -4.97 -0.79
C LEU A 97 52.80 -5.69 -0.17
N PHE A 98 51.90 -6.18 -1.02
CA PHE A 98 50.66 -6.84 -0.63
C PHE A 98 50.65 -8.34 -0.89
N THR A 99 51.84 -8.96 -1.08
CA THR A 99 51.97 -10.42 -1.21
C THR A 99 52.26 -11.00 0.16
N GLU A 100 51.45 -11.92 0.66
CA GLU A 100 51.86 -12.72 1.83
C GLU A 100 53.09 -13.50 1.47
N ALA A 101 54.18 -13.37 2.29
CA ALA A 101 55.36 -14.20 2.13
C ALA A 101 54.92 -15.67 2.24
N PRO A 102 55.31 -16.56 1.29
CA PRO A 102 55.02 -17.97 1.44
C PRO A 102 55.57 -18.43 2.82
N PRO A 103 54.82 -19.28 3.55
CA PRO A 103 55.25 -19.76 4.83
C PRO A 103 56.67 -20.34 4.65
N ALA A 104 57.66 -19.80 5.35
CA ALA A 104 59.02 -20.25 5.29
C ALA A 104 59.01 -21.76 5.54
N LEU A 105 59.44 -22.53 4.52
CA LEU A 105 59.67 -23.96 4.65
C LEU A 105 60.67 -24.13 5.79
N SER A 106 60.16 -24.46 6.96
CA SER A 106 61.06 -24.85 8.07
C SER A 106 61.93 -26.02 7.60
N PRO A 107 63.24 -25.92 7.63
CA PRO A 107 64.10 -27.03 7.22
C PRO A 107 63.70 -28.25 8.05
N SER A 108 63.26 -29.30 7.42
CA SER A 108 62.94 -30.57 8.00
C SER A 108 64.29 -31.08 8.59
N ARG A 109 64.51 -30.89 9.91
CA ARG A 109 65.53 -31.58 10.62
C ARG A 109 65.29 -33.08 10.50
N GLY A 110 66.12 -33.73 9.71
CA GLY A 110 66.17 -35.16 9.64
C GLY A 110 66.22 -35.78 11.02
N ARG A 111 65.14 -36.43 11.38
CA ARG A 111 65.07 -37.22 12.60
C ARG A 111 65.40 -38.64 12.20
N THR A 112 66.68 -38.96 12.28
CA THR A 112 67.14 -40.33 12.47
C THR A 112 66.75 -40.75 13.89
N GLY A 113 65.82 -41.61 14.04
CA GLY A 113 65.38 -42.12 15.34
C GLY A 113 64.59 -43.41 15.17
N ILE A 114 65.23 -44.44 15.38
CA ILE A 114 64.97 -45.84 15.74
C ILE A 114 63.54 -46.05 16.25
N GLU A 115 62.82 -46.92 15.57
CA GLU A 115 61.52 -47.45 15.89
C GLU A 115 61.60 -48.44 17.09
N PRO A 116 60.75 -48.37 18.11
CA PRO A 116 60.50 -49.48 19.01
C PRO A 116 59.21 -50.19 18.64
N LEU A 117 59.27 -51.50 18.45
CA LEU A 117 58.17 -52.45 18.29
C LEU A 117 57.12 -52.28 19.40
N ALA A 118 55.89 -52.21 19.00
CA ALA A 118 54.80 -52.40 19.92
C ALA A 118 54.08 -53.74 19.69
N PRO A 119 53.57 -54.38 20.72
CA PRO A 119 53.01 -55.73 20.63
C PRO A 119 51.64 -55.83 20.11
N GLU A 120 51.45 -56.90 19.37
CA GLU A 120 50.26 -57.52 18.84
C GLU A 120 49.26 -57.87 19.92
N SER A 121 47.97 -57.45 19.78
CA SER A 121 46.84 -58.25 20.12
C SER A 121 45.51 -57.44 20.04
N ALA A 122 44.65 -57.80 19.10
CA ALA A 122 43.24 -58.13 19.32
C ALA A 122 42.47 -58.31 17.99
N ARG A 123 42.31 -59.53 17.66
CA ARG A 123 41.16 -60.24 17.06
C ARG A 123 40.22 -59.45 16.11
N GLN A 124 40.27 -59.93 14.88
CA GLN A 124 39.25 -59.83 13.85
C GLN A 124 38.00 -60.65 14.20
N GLU A 125 36.82 -60.16 13.93
CA GLU A 125 35.64 -60.93 13.59
C GLU A 125 35.20 -60.60 12.14
N PRO A 126 34.71 -61.65 11.37
CA PRO A 126 34.44 -61.52 9.93
C PRO A 126 32.98 -61.33 9.60
N GLY A 127 32.68 -60.57 8.57
CA GLY A 127 31.46 -60.79 7.84
C GLY A 127 30.56 -59.61 7.51
N ALA A 128 30.82 -58.93 6.37
CA ALA A 128 29.76 -58.42 5.50
C ALA A 128 30.35 -58.12 4.11
N PRO A 129 29.65 -58.44 2.99
CA PRO A 129 30.18 -58.37 1.64
C PRO A 129 30.16 -56.94 1.06
N ALA A 130 31.22 -56.56 0.36
CA ALA A 130 31.35 -55.32 -0.38
C ALA A 130 30.61 -55.33 -1.72
N PRO A 131 30.04 -54.23 -2.19
CA PRO A 131 29.49 -54.09 -3.54
C PRO A 131 30.60 -53.90 -4.59
N PRO A 132 30.46 -54.40 -5.81
CA PRO A 132 31.48 -54.39 -6.85
C PRO A 132 31.49 -53.07 -7.63
N GLY A 133 32.69 -52.60 -7.98
CA GLY A 133 32.91 -51.75 -9.15
C GLY A 133 33.37 -50.32 -8.92
N GLN A 134 34.64 -50.15 -8.53
CA GLN A 134 35.34 -48.94 -8.97
C GLN A 134 36.79 -49.34 -9.36
N GLN A 135 36.98 -49.40 -10.67
CA GLN A 135 38.26 -49.55 -11.29
C GLN A 135 39.15 -48.33 -10.99
N ARG A 136 40.24 -48.58 -10.25
CA ARG A 136 41.33 -47.63 -10.14
C ARG A 136 41.98 -47.44 -11.52
N ARG A 137 41.71 -46.27 -12.14
CA ARG A 137 42.56 -45.77 -13.24
C ARG A 137 43.80 -45.13 -12.62
N ALA A 138 44.92 -45.79 -12.77
CA ALA A 138 46.21 -45.16 -12.64
C ALA A 138 46.42 -44.25 -13.85
N GLY A 139 46.44 -42.94 -13.60
CA GLY A 139 46.81 -41.91 -14.56
C GLY A 139 47.43 -40.79 -13.71
N GLY A 140 48.71 -40.65 -13.79
CA GLY A 140 49.49 -39.65 -13.06
C GLY A 140 49.17 -38.21 -13.54
N PRO A 141 49.56 -37.21 -12.82
CA PRO A 141 49.03 -35.87 -12.86
C PRO A 141 49.74 -34.98 -13.90
N PRO A 142 48.95 -34.23 -14.71
CA PRO A 142 49.46 -32.99 -15.29
C PRO A 142 48.99 -31.72 -14.59
N ASP A 143 48.50 -31.83 -13.34
CA ASP A 143 47.93 -30.61 -12.65
C ASP A 143 48.93 -29.79 -11.85
N ALA A 144 50.18 -30.21 -11.75
CA ALA A 144 51.21 -29.48 -11.00
C ALA A 144 51.68 -28.18 -11.69
N LEU A 145 51.50 -28.10 -13.04
CA LEU A 145 51.91 -26.91 -13.81
C LEU A 145 50.85 -25.82 -13.88
N LEU A 146 49.55 -26.18 -13.71
CA LEU A 146 48.45 -25.19 -13.67
C LEU A 146 48.27 -24.53 -12.30
N GLN A 147 48.79 -25.13 -11.25
CA GLN A 147 48.72 -24.54 -9.89
C GLN A 147 49.80 -23.48 -9.65
N SER A 148 50.88 -23.42 -10.47
CA SER A 148 51.92 -22.41 -10.29
C SER A 148 51.58 -21.06 -10.93
N GLU A 149 50.68 -20.98 -11.94
CA GLU A 149 50.25 -19.71 -12.51
C GLU A 149 49.14 -19.01 -11.69
N ALA A 150 48.37 -19.74 -10.88
CA ALA A 150 47.39 -19.18 -9.96
C ALA A 150 47.98 -18.56 -8.70
N ALA A 151 49.22 -18.89 -8.36
CA ALA A 151 49.92 -18.37 -7.17
C ALA A 151 50.40 -16.92 -7.30
N GLY A 152 50.30 -16.29 -8.50
CA GLY A 152 50.85 -14.96 -8.75
C GLY A 152 49.88 -13.77 -8.55
N ARG A 153 48.64 -14.00 -8.22
CA ARG A 153 47.62 -12.92 -8.08
C ARG A 153 46.77 -13.11 -6.82
N GLN A 154 47.37 -13.16 -5.67
CA GLN A 154 46.60 -13.15 -4.44
C GLN A 154 46.19 -11.73 -4.10
N ALA A 155 44.84 -11.48 -4.09
CA ALA A 155 44.32 -10.25 -3.57
C ALA A 155 44.48 -10.20 -2.05
N VAL A 156 45.09 -9.16 -1.53
CA VAL A 156 45.09 -8.92 -0.08
C VAL A 156 43.83 -8.15 0.27
N LYS A 157 43.01 -8.78 1.09
CA LYS A 157 41.80 -8.13 1.66
C LYS A 157 42.25 -7.36 2.90
N ILE A 158 42.11 -6.05 2.86
CA ILE A 158 42.24 -5.20 4.04
C ILE A 158 41.03 -5.45 4.95
N PRO A 159 41.22 -5.49 6.29
CA PRO A 159 40.09 -5.57 7.21
C PRO A 159 39.03 -4.54 6.91
N ASP A 160 37.77 -4.92 7.09
CA ASP A 160 36.66 -4.01 6.81
C ASP A 160 36.84 -2.71 7.61
N GLN A 161 36.73 -1.56 6.91
CA GLN A 161 36.98 -0.23 7.45
C GLN A 161 35.66 0.52 7.65
N LEU A 162 35.52 1.15 8.80
CA LEU A 162 34.48 2.13 9.02
C LEU A 162 34.95 3.49 8.47
N VAL A 163 34.13 4.17 7.68
CA VAL A 163 34.41 5.57 7.31
C VAL A 163 34.24 6.43 8.55
N GLU A 164 35.34 6.96 9.05
CA GLU A 164 35.39 7.74 10.29
C GLU A 164 34.70 9.10 10.16
N SER A 165 34.57 9.83 11.26
CA SER A 165 33.93 11.14 11.31
C SER A 165 34.62 12.23 10.46
N ASP A 166 35.90 12.05 10.16
CA ASP A 166 36.66 12.90 9.22
C ASP A 166 36.44 12.53 7.75
N GLY A 167 35.58 11.52 7.48
CA GLY A 167 35.29 11.04 6.14
C GLY A 167 36.39 10.21 5.48
N ALA A 168 37.37 9.73 6.21
CA ALA A 168 38.51 9.01 5.65
C ALA A 168 38.56 7.55 6.13
N ILE A 169 39.30 6.74 5.35
CA ILE A 169 39.68 5.36 5.69
C ILE A 169 41.20 5.24 5.72
N SER A 170 41.74 4.25 6.42
CA SER A 170 43.15 4.00 6.49
C SER A 170 43.53 2.82 5.61
N VAL A 171 44.36 3.06 4.59
CA VAL A 171 44.82 2.02 3.68
C VAL A 171 46.32 1.85 3.87
N PRO A 172 46.82 0.62 4.16
CA PRO A 172 48.26 0.37 4.32
C PRO A 172 49.06 0.91 3.13
N TYR A 173 50.16 1.56 3.38
CA TYR A 173 51.07 2.19 2.41
C TYR A 173 50.49 3.37 1.62
N ALA A 174 49.16 3.52 1.51
CA ALA A 174 48.50 4.68 0.89
C ALA A 174 48.15 5.76 1.91
N GLY A 175 48.12 5.42 3.21
CA GLY A 175 47.78 6.34 4.29
C GLY A 175 46.27 6.61 4.40
N ARG A 176 45.89 7.79 4.87
CA ARG A 176 44.50 8.19 4.97
C ARG A 176 43.94 8.65 3.62
N ILE A 177 42.87 8.00 3.21
CA ILE A 177 42.15 8.24 1.93
C ILE A 177 40.81 8.86 2.22
N PRO A 178 40.47 10.03 1.67
CA PRO A 178 39.13 10.59 1.76
C PRO A 178 38.16 9.69 1.00
N ALA A 179 37.18 9.13 1.71
CA ALA A 179 36.22 8.17 1.18
C ALA A 179 34.78 8.71 1.18
N ALA A 180 34.44 9.61 2.11
CA ALA A 180 33.09 10.18 2.18
C ALA A 180 32.87 11.26 1.09
N GLY A 181 31.75 11.12 0.36
CA GLY A 181 31.35 12.00 -0.74
C GLY A 181 31.57 11.40 -2.13
N PRO A 182 32.80 10.88 -2.45
CA PRO A 182 33.09 10.26 -3.72
C PRO A 182 32.30 8.96 -3.96
N LEU A 183 32.23 8.56 -5.25
CA LEU A 183 31.76 7.22 -5.64
C LEU A 183 32.83 6.16 -5.29
N PRO A 184 32.45 4.90 -5.07
CA PRO A 184 33.43 3.82 -4.83
C PRO A 184 34.53 3.72 -5.87
N ALA A 185 34.21 3.95 -7.16
CA ALA A 185 35.18 3.96 -8.25
C ALA A 185 36.20 5.10 -8.16
N GLU A 186 35.81 6.27 -7.66
CA GLU A 186 36.71 7.41 -7.47
C GLU A 186 37.66 7.17 -6.30
N VAL A 187 37.17 6.50 -5.24
CA VAL A 187 38.03 6.09 -4.12
C VAL A 187 39.03 5.02 -4.56
N GLN A 188 38.64 4.08 -5.41
CA GLN A 188 39.57 3.10 -6.02
C GLN A 188 40.69 3.80 -6.76
N GLN A 189 40.39 4.74 -7.66
CA GLN A 189 41.37 5.52 -8.41
C GLN A 189 42.33 6.29 -7.47
N THR A 190 41.78 6.84 -6.40
CA THR A 190 42.58 7.56 -5.39
C THR A 190 43.56 6.63 -4.67
N ILE A 191 43.14 5.42 -4.31
CA ILE A 191 43.99 4.40 -3.68
C ILE A 191 45.09 4.00 -4.66
N GLU A 192 44.77 3.67 -5.90
CA GLU A 192 45.72 3.29 -6.94
C GLU A 192 46.74 4.39 -7.21
N ALA A 193 46.32 5.63 -7.32
CA ALA A 193 47.20 6.78 -7.51
C ALA A 193 48.19 6.97 -6.35
N ARG A 194 47.73 6.75 -5.09
CA ARG A 194 48.61 6.86 -3.91
C ARG A 194 49.57 5.70 -3.74
N LEU A 195 49.23 4.54 -4.26
CA LEU A 195 50.08 3.36 -4.29
C LEU A 195 51.05 3.35 -5.47
N ALA A 196 50.79 4.17 -6.49
CA ALA A 196 51.69 4.28 -7.64
C ALA A 196 53.12 4.66 -7.22
N GLY A 197 54.09 3.92 -7.75
CA GLY A 197 55.49 4.06 -7.40
C GLY A 197 55.95 3.40 -6.08
N ARG A 198 55.00 2.82 -5.31
CA ARG A 198 55.28 2.01 -4.11
C ARG A 198 54.96 0.54 -4.33
N ALA A 199 53.85 0.28 -5.02
CA ALA A 199 53.39 -1.04 -5.42
C ALA A 199 53.51 -1.23 -6.93
N LEU A 200 53.63 -2.50 -7.36
CA LEU A 200 53.79 -2.86 -8.78
C LEU A 200 52.41 -2.95 -9.46
N GLN A 201 52.06 -1.90 -10.24
CA GLN A 201 50.76 -1.81 -10.95
C GLN A 201 49.58 -2.14 -10.03
N PRO A 202 49.40 -1.39 -8.93
CA PRO A 202 48.37 -1.67 -7.96
C PRO A 202 46.98 -1.51 -8.57
N GLN A 203 46.11 -2.47 -8.30
CA GLN A 203 44.69 -2.38 -8.58
C GLN A 203 43.90 -2.48 -7.28
N ALA A 204 42.94 -1.62 -7.10
CA ALA A 204 42.10 -1.59 -5.89
C ALA A 204 40.64 -1.85 -6.25
N LEU A 205 39.93 -2.61 -5.43
CA LEU A 205 38.48 -2.76 -5.47
C LEU A 205 37.88 -2.32 -4.15
N VAL A 206 37.01 -1.36 -4.18
CA VAL A 206 36.25 -0.85 -3.02
C VAL A 206 34.84 -1.37 -3.06
N ILE A 207 34.43 -2.11 -2.03
CA ILE A 207 33.09 -2.67 -1.90
C ILE A 207 32.43 -2.08 -0.65
N VAL A 208 31.30 -1.42 -0.81
CA VAL A 208 30.49 -0.97 0.33
C VAL A 208 29.72 -2.17 0.88
N LYS A 209 30.12 -2.62 2.08
CA LYS A 209 29.51 -3.76 2.78
C LYS A 209 28.19 -3.37 3.46
N ARG A 210 28.18 -2.21 4.09
CA ARG A 210 27.02 -1.67 4.79
C ARG A 210 27.02 -0.16 4.65
N SER A 211 25.91 0.38 4.21
CA SER A 211 25.69 1.81 4.19
C SER A 211 24.46 2.16 5.01
N PHE A 212 24.63 3.09 5.94
CA PHE A 212 23.51 3.66 6.69
C PHE A 212 22.92 4.89 6.01
N ALA A 213 23.73 5.62 5.25
CA ALA A 213 23.29 6.80 4.55
C ALA A 213 22.40 6.43 3.33
N ASN A 214 22.79 5.38 2.61
CA ASN A 214 22.07 4.90 1.43
C ASN A 214 20.97 3.93 1.84
N ALA A 215 19.97 4.42 2.57
CA ALA A 215 18.85 3.62 3.05
C ALA A 215 17.53 4.38 2.99
N VAL A 216 16.44 3.64 2.89
CA VAL A 216 15.06 4.10 2.97
C VAL A 216 14.46 3.64 4.29
N THR A 217 13.69 4.51 4.93
CA THR A 217 12.94 4.16 6.14
C THR A 217 11.53 3.76 5.77
N VAL A 218 11.13 2.54 6.13
CA VAL A 218 9.76 2.02 5.90
C VAL A 218 9.06 1.86 7.24
N THR A 219 7.88 2.46 7.36
CA THR A 219 7.08 2.48 8.60
C THR A 219 5.59 2.24 8.33
N GLY A 220 4.83 2.05 9.40
CA GLY A 220 3.36 1.90 9.36
C GLY A 220 2.90 0.46 9.18
N GLU A 221 1.90 0.24 8.35
CA GLU A 221 1.25 -1.07 8.12
C GLU A 221 2.10 -2.01 7.24
N VAL A 222 3.33 -2.29 7.69
CA VAL A 222 4.26 -3.26 7.11
C VAL A 222 4.58 -4.37 8.11
N VAL A 223 4.96 -5.54 7.61
CA VAL A 223 5.26 -6.69 8.48
C VAL A 223 6.49 -6.42 9.35
N ALA A 224 7.54 -5.84 8.77
CA ALA A 224 8.78 -5.50 9.47
C ALA A 224 9.21 -4.09 9.10
N GLY A 225 8.70 -3.08 9.83
CA GLY A 225 9.18 -1.71 9.68
C GLY A 225 10.68 -1.64 9.96
N ALA A 226 11.44 -1.14 9.00
CA ALA A 226 12.89 -1.13 9.08
C ALA A 226 13.50 -0.02 8.22
N ARG A 227 14.78 0.19 8.44
CA ARG A 227 15.62 0.96 7.53
C ARG A 227 16.23 -0.02 6.52
N ILE A 228 15.80 0.08 5.27
CA ILE A 228 16.19 -0.81 4.17
C ILE A 228 17.38 -0.20 3.43
N PRO A 229 18.54 -0.85 3.44
CA PRO A 229 19.69 -0.40 2.66
C PRO A 229 19.39 -0.56 1.17
N LEU A 230 19.78 0.43 0.38
CA LEU A 230 19.67 0.40 -1.07
C LEU A 230 20.96 -0.16 -1.70
N SER A 231 20.82 -0.96 -2.75
CA SER A 231 21.92 -1.48 -3.54
C SER A 231 22.38 -0.50 -4.64
N PRO A 232 23.59 -0.64 -5.16
CA PRO A 232 24.07 0.19 -6.26
C PRO A 232 23.24 0.11 -7.56
N GLY A 233 22.48 -0.97 -7.73
CA GLY A 233 21.56 -1.12 -8.87
C GLY A 233 20.31 -0.25 -8.75
N GLY A 234 20.03 0.23 -7.55
CA GLY A 234 18.81 0.95 -7.21
C GLY A 234 17.61 0.02 -7.09
N GLU A 235 16.84 0.18 -6.03
CA GLU A 235 15.55 -0.49 -5.84
C GLU A 235 14.42 0.46 -6.14
N LYS A 236 13.32 -0.08 -6.63
CA LYS A 236 12.06 0.62 -6.77
C LYS A 236 11.21 0.49 -5.50
N LEU A 237 10.19 1.35 -5.35
CA LEU A 237 9.39 1.40 -4.13
C LEU A 237 8.74 0.06 -3.76
N LEU A 238 8.25 -0.73 -4.73
CA LEU A 238 7.67 -2.05 -4.45
C LEU A 238 8.70 -3.05 -3.92
N GLU A 239 9.95 -2.99 -4.40
CA GLU A 239 11.04 -3.85 -3.92
C GLU A 239 11.39 -3.49 -2.48
N VAL A 240 11.42 -2.19 -2.16
CA VAL A 240 11.65 -1.70 -0.80
C VAL A 240 10.51 -2.13 0.15
N ILE A 241 9.25 -2.05 -0.29
CA ILE A 241 8.09 -2.53 0.47
C ILE A 241 8.18 -4.05 0.68
N ALA A 242 8.56 -4.80 -0.35
CA ALA A 242 8.75 -6.26 -0.25
C ALA A 242 9.89 -6.62 0.73
N ALA A 243 11.02 -5.89 0.72
CA ALA A 243 12.11 -6.07 1.66
C ALA A 243 11.71 -5.77 3.12
N ALA A 244 10.72 -4.88 3.33
CA ALA A 244 10.09 -4.65 4.63
C ALA A 244 9.04 -5.72 5.02
N GLY A 245 8.96 -6.82 4.28
CA GLY A 245 8.01 -7.92 4.51
C GLY A 245 6.63 -7.73 3.89
N GLY A 246 6.42 -6.69 3.09
CA GLY A 246 5.17 -6.38 2.44
C GLY A 246 4.16 -5.63 3.33
N ALA A 247 3.02 -5.28 2.76
CA ALA A 247 1.93 -4.62 3.47
C ALA A 247 1.17 -5.64 4.34
N LYS A 248 0.81 -5.24 5.56
CA LYS A 248 0.02 -6.02 6.51
C LYS A 248 -1.47 -6.00 6.19
N ALA A 249 -1.96 -4.85 5.76
CA ALA A 249 -3.36 -4.64 5.42
C ALA A 249 -3.62 -4.99 3.95
N PRO A 250 -4.89 -5.26 3.57
CA PRO A 250 -5.28 -5.48 2.18
C PRO A 250 -4.83 -4.34 1.27
N VAL A 251 -4.42 -4.68 0.05
CA VAL A 251 -3.88 -3.70 -0.93
C VAL A 251 -4.86 -2.56 -1.22
N HIS A 252 -6.16 -2.86 -1.28
CA HIS A 252 -7.21 -1.86 -1.56
C HIS A 252 -7.50 -0.90 -0.40
N GLU A 253 -7.07 -1.22 0.83
CA GLU A 253 -7.20 -0.35 2.01
C GLU A 253 -5.87 0.35 2.36
N THR A 254 -4.79 0.02 1.64
CA THR A 254 -3.46 0.52 1.96
C THR A 254 -3.10 1.71 1.07
N PHE A 255 -2.65 2.79 1.68
CA PHE A 255 -2.07 3.94 1.03
C PHE A 255 -0.58 4.01 1.31
N VAL A 256 0.19 4.36 0.30
CA VAL A 256 1.63 4.58 0.39
C VAL A 256 1.90 6.07 0.34
N ARG A 257 2.53 6.58 1.38
CA ARG A 257 3.03 7.95 1.45
C ARG A 257 4.54 7.93 1.26
N LEU A 258 5.01 8.63 0.25
CA LEU A 258 6.42 8.87 0.01
C LEU A 258 6.75 10.31 0.42
N SER A 259 7.70 10.46 1.34
CA SER A 259 8.31 11.75 1.69
C SER A 259 9.75 11.75 1.21
N ARG A 260 10.10 12.70 0.33
CA ARG A 260 11.41 12.87 -0.28
C ARG A 260 11.78 14.34 -0.32
N ASN A 261 12.89 14.73 0.30
CA ASN A 261 13.39 16.12 0.30
C ASN A 261 12.31 17.16 0.69
N GLY A 262 11.48 16.86 1.68
CA GLY A 262 10.39 17.73 2.13
C GLY A 262 9.14 17.72 1.25
N VAL A 263 9.17 17.05 0.11
CA VAL A 263 7.99 16.84 -0.75
C VAL A 263 7.32 15.55 -0.36
N THR A 264 6.00 15.60 -0.14
CA THR A 264 5.19 14.42 0.20
C THR A 264 4.12 14.19 -0.84
N ALA A 265 3.91 12.93 -1.21
CA ALA A 265 2.80 12.49 -2.02
C ALA A 265 2.23 11.19 -1.43
N THR A 266 0.93 10.94 -1.67
CA THR A 266 0.23 9.75 -1.14
C THR A 266 -0.61 9.14 -2.24
N ILE A 267 -0.39 7.87 -2.56
CA ILE A 267 -1.20 7.14 -3.54
C ILE A 267 -1.70 5.82 -2.94
N PRO A 268 -2.81 5.26 -3.45
CA PRO A 268 -3.22 3.90 -3.10
C PRO A 268 -2.15 2.89 -3.50
N LEU A 269 -1.88 1.89 -2.65
CA LEU A 269 -0.95 0.79 -2.97
C LEU A 269 -1.40 0.04 -4.23
N GLN A 270 -2.72 -0.08 -4.45
CA GLN A 270 -3.28 -0.66 -5.68
C GLN A 270 -2.82 0.10 -6.95
N GLN A 271 -2.71 1.43 -6.90
CA GLN A 271 -2.22 2.23 -8.03
C GLN A 271 -0.73 1.97 -8.26
N LEU A 272 0.07 1.92 -7.20
CA LEU A 272 1.50 1.61 -7.27
C LEU A 272 1.77 0.22 -7.86
N VAL A 273 0.90 -0.77 -7.56
CA VAL A 273 1.03 -2.15 -8.09
C VAL A 273 0.56 -2.26 -9.54
N SER A 274 -0.52 -1.55 -9.91
CA SER A 274 -1.14 -1.70 -11.25
C SER A 274 -0.52 -0.82 -12.33
N ASP A 275 0.16 0.27 -11.97
CA ASP A 275 0.81 1.18 -12.90
C ASP A 275 2.33 1.18 -12.70
N PRO A 276 3.10 0.57 -13.64
CA PRO A 276 4.56 0.54 -13.55
C PRO A 276 5.23 1.92 -13.51
N ALA A 277 4.58 2.97 -14.04
CA ALA A 277 5.11 4.33 -14.02
C ALA A 277 5.13 4.93 -12.60
N GLU A 278 4.20 4.50 -11.74
CA GLU A 278 4.15 4.93 -10.34
C GLU A 278 5.26 4.30 -9.48
N ASN A 279 5.84 3.18 -9.93
CA ASN A 279 6.89 2.48 -9.21
C ASN A 279 8.26 3.12 -9.48
N VAL A 280 8.45 4.32 -8.93
CA VAL A 280 9.68 5.11 -9.07
C VAL A 280 10.83 4.50 -8.25
N TYR A 281 12.09 4.87 -8.59
CA TYR A 281 13.25 4.47 -7.79
C TYR A 281 13.24 5.10 -6.41
N ALA A 282 13.55 4.29 -5.42
CA ALA A 282 13.79 4.73 -4.06
C ALA A 282 15.14 5.49 -3.98
N ARG A 283 15.21 6.50 -3.12
CA ARG A 283 16.41 7.31 -2.93
C ARG A 283 16.86 7.32 -1.48
N PRO A 284 18.16 7.51 -1.24
CA PRO A 284 18.67 7.70 0.11
C PRO A 284 17.91 8.79 0.87
N GLY A 285 17.50 8.47 2.10
CA GLY A 285 16.74 9.39 2.95
C GLY A 285 15.23 9.41 2.71
N ASP A 286 14.70 8.66 1.76
CA ASP A 286 13.26 8.52 1.59
C ASP A 286 12.60 7.93 2.84
N MET A 287 11.40 8.43 3.13
CA MET A 287 10.51 7.85 4.12
C MET A 287 9.26 7.32 3.43
N LEU A 288 9.05 6.01 3.50
CA LEU A 288 7.85 5.31 3.05
C LEU A 288 6.98 4.99 4.25
N THR A 289 5.77 5.50 4.27
CA THR A 289 4.78 5.18 5.31
C THR A 289 3.59 4.49 4.68
N LEU A 290 3.31 3.26 5.07
CA LEU A 290 2.11 2.56 4.68
C LEU A 290 1.04 2.81 5.75
N ALA A 291 -0.13 3.30 5.32
CA ALA A 291 -1.26 3.56 6.21
C ALA A 291 -2.48 2.78 5.74
N ARG A 292 -3.16 2.13 6.67
CA ARG A 292 -4.46 1.53 6.40
C ARG A 292 -5.54 2.59 6.52
N VAL A 293 -6.25 2.84 5.45
CA VAL A 293 -7.38 3.76 5.38
C VAL A 293 -8.57 2.99 4.78
N PRO A 294 -9.36 2.30 5.62
CA PRO A 294 -10.55 1.62 5.14
C PRO A 294 -11.55 2.67 4.65
N GLN A 295 -11.91 2.59 3.37
CA GLN A 295 -12.92 3.44 2.79
C GLN A 295 -14.31 2.90 3.14
N THR A 296 -15.23 3.79 3.52
CA THR A 296 -16.61 3.43 3.87
C THR A 296 -17.61 4.36 3.18
N PHE A 297 -18.83 3.89 3.05
CA PHE A 297 -19.98 4.71 2.66
C PHE A 297 -21.16 4.40 3.59
N ALA A 298 -21.96 5.41 3.85
CA ALA A 298 -23.16 5.26 4.67
C ALA A 298 -24.40 5.13 3.81
N VAL A 299 -25.35 4.31 4.24
CA VAL A 299 -26.64 4.12 3.56
C VAL A 299 -27.79 4.37 4.52
N PHE A 300 -28.74 5.18 4.10
CA PHE A 300 -29.94 5.53 4.87
C PHE A 300 -31.21 5.47 4.00
N GLY A 301 -32.36 5.42 4.66
CA GLY A 301 -33.69 5.49 4.02
C GLY A 301 -34.28 4.12 3.68
N ALA A 302 -35.02 4.05 2.57
CA ALA A 302 -35.76 2.86 2.16
C ALA A 302 -34.90 1.80 1.46
N THR A 303 -33.84 1.36 2.13
CA THR A 303 -32.96 0.26 1.70
C THR A 303 -33.15 -0.97 2.59
N GLY A 304 -32.67 -2.12 2.14
CA GLY A 304 -32.74 -3.36 2.93
C GLY A 304 -31.89 -3.28 4.21
N ARG A 305 -30.80 -2.47 4.20
CA ARG A 305 -29.93 -2.30 5.36
C ARG A 305 -29.36 -0.88 5.42
N ASN A 306 -29.68 -0.18 6.52
CA ASN A 306 -29.07 1.12 6.85
C ASN A 306 -27.82 0.88 7.69
N ALA A 307 -26.66 1.23 7.16
CA ALA A 307 -25.37 1.00 7.83
C ALA A 307 -24.25 1.84 7.22
N ASP A 308 -23.14 1.96 7.94
CA ASP A 308 -21.82 2.30 7.40
C ASP A 308 -21.18 1.02 6.87
N ILE A 309 -20.85 0.97 5.58
CA ILE A 309 -20.44 -0.23 4.86
C ILE A 309 -19.04 -0.02 4.29
N PRO A 310 -18.08 -0.89 4.61
CA PRO A 310 -16.73 -0.79 4.04
C PRO A 310 -16.71 -1.22 2.55
N PHE A 311 -15.78 -0.63 1.81
CA PHE A 311 -15.48 -1.04 0.46
C PHE A 311 -14.89 -2.45 0.45
N SER A 312 -15.26 -3.26 -0.54
CA SER A 312 -14.68 -4.60 -0.74
C SER A 312 -13.55 -4.62 -1.76
N ALA A 313 -13.34 -3.51 -2.45
CA ALA A 313 -12.33 -3.33 -3.49
C ALA A 313 -11.86 -1.87 -3.51
N ALA A 314 -10.76 -1.60 -4.21
CA ALA A 314 -10.23 -0.23 -4.34
C ALA A 314 -11.20 0.75 -5.01
N LYS A 315 -12.12 0.24 -5.81
CA LYS A 315 -13.19 0.99 -6.45
C LYS A 315 -14.45 0.14 -6.44
N ILE A 316 -15.55 0.73 -6.05
CA ILE A 316 -16.88 0.14 -6.17
C ILE A 316 -17.79 1.13 -6.89
N SER A 317 -18.77 0.61 -7.59
CA SER A 317 -19.83 1.38 -8.25
C SER A 317 -21.00 1.63 -7.31
N LEU A 318 -21.89 2.59 -7.66
CA LEU A 318 -23.12 2.79 -6.92
C LEU A 318 -24.03 1.54 -6.96
N THR A 319 -24.04 0.79 -8.06
CA THR A 319 -24.77 -0.49 -8.15
C THR A 319 -24.29 -1.49 -7.11
N GLU A 320 -22.95 -1.63 -6.96
CA GLU A 320 -22.37 -2.52 -5.95
C GLU A 320 -22.65 -2.03 -4.53
N ALA A 321 -22.63 -0.71 -4.31
CA ALA A 321 -22.97 -0.12 -3.02
C ALA A 321 -24.43 -0.39 -2.64
N LEU A 322 -25.36 -0.20 -3.60
CA LEU A 322 -26.78 -0.54 -3.39
C LEU A 322 -26.95 -2.05 -3.16
N GLY A 323 -26.24 -2.91 -3.89
CA GLY A 323 -26.25 -4.35 -3.66
C GLY A 323 -25.79 -4.74 -2.25
N LYS A 324 -24.73 -4.09 -1.74
CA LYS A 324 -24.23 -4.28 -0.37
C LYS A 324 -25.21 -3.85 0.72
N SER A 325 -26.06 -2.87 0.43
CA SER A 325 -27.17 -2.43 1.30
C SER A 325 -28.45 -3.25 1.12
N GLN A 326 -28.38 -4.40 0.42
CA GLN A 326 -29.50 -5.28 0.11
C GLN A 326 -30.56 -4.64 -0.82
N GLY A 327 -30.16 -3.65 -1.62
CA GLY A 327 -30.99 -3.00 -2.60
C GLY A 327 -32.05 -2.05 -2.01
N LEU A 328 -32.95 -1.60 -2.87
CA LEU A 328 -34.12 -0.81 -2.50
C LEU A 328 -35.19 -1.73 -1.96
N ARG A 329 -35.93 -1.26 -0.97
CA ARG A 329 -37.11 -1.97 -0.46
C ARG A 329 -38.31 -1.69 -1.37
N ASP A 330 -38.80 -2.71 -2.05
CA ASP A 330 -39.91 -2.61 -3.01
C ASP A 330 -41.21 -2.06 -2.39
N ASP A 331 -41.42 -2.32 -1.09
CA ASP A 331 -42.62 -1.88 -0.35
C ASP A 331 -42.52 -0.42 0.16
N LEU A 332 -41.32 0.16 0.21
CA LEU A 332 -41.08 1.47 0.84
C LEU A 332 -40.39 2.47 -0.07
N ALA A 333 -39.49 2.02 -0.94
CA ALA A 333 -38.60 2.89 -1.68
C ALA A 333 -39.32 3.64 -2.81
N LYS A 334 -38.88 4.87 -3.07
CA LYS A 334 -39.16 5.63 -4.28
C LYS A 334 -37.96 5.49 -5.23
N PRO A 335 -38.05 4.68 -6.31
CA PRO A 335 -36.89 4.45 -7.21
C PRO A 335 -36.35 5.72 -7.89
N GLU A 336 -37.17 6.76 -8.06
CA GLU A 336 -36.78 8.06 -8.62
C GLU A 336 -36.06 8.97 -7.61
N GLY A 337 -36.00 8.55 -6.35
CA GLY A 337 -35.43 9.31 -5.24
C GLY A 337 -34.22 8.62 -4.61
N VAL A 338 -33.26 8.15 -5.40
CA VAL A 338 -31.98 7.71 -4.93
C VAL A 338 -31.00 8.87 -5.00
N PHE A 339 -30.47 9.28 -3.86
CA PHE A 339 -29.57 10.42 -3.72
C PHE A 339 -28.23 9.96 -3.18
N LEU A 340 -27.15 10.59 -3.68
CA LEU A 340 -25.80 10.42 -3.15
C LEU A 340 -25.25 11.79 -2.77
N PHE A 341 -24.94 11.97 -1.51
CA PHE A 341 -24.38 13.20 -0.95
C PHE A 341 -22.86 13.07 -0.90
N ARG A 342 -22.15 14.06 -1.41
CA ARG A 342 -20.70 14.08 -1.49
C ARG A 342 -20.16 15.51 -1.48
N TYR A 343 -18.99 15.70 -0.86
CA TYR A 343 -18.23 16.92 -1.04
C TYR A 343 -17.27 16.76 -2.24
N GLU A 344 -17.47 17.61 -3.25
CA GLU A 344 -16.65 17.63 -4.47
C GLU A 344 -15.66 18.81 -4.47
N PRO A 345 -14.43 18.62 -4.99
CA PRO A 345 -13.55 19.74 -5.27
C PRO A 345 -14.24 20.79 -6.18
N ASN A 346 -14.03 22.08 -5.89
CA ASN A 346 -14.66 23.16 -6.66
C ASN A 346 -14.33 23.12 -8.15
N GLU A 347 -13.20 22.52 -8.54
CA GLU A 347 -12.83 22.31 -9.95
C GLU A 347 -13.80 21.31 -10.63
N VAL A 348 -14.17 20.26 -9.92
CA VAL A 348 -15.14 19.26 -10.39
C VAL A 348 -16.52 19.88 -10.51
N VAL A 349 -16.94 20.67 -9.50
CA VAL A 349 -18.23 21.35 -9.49
C VAL A 349 -18.37 22.28 -10.71
N ARG A 350 -17.32 23.06 -11.01
CA ARG A 350 -17.29 23.91 -12.21
C ARG A 350 -17.35 23.11 -13.52
N SER A 351 -16.70 21.95 -13.56
CA SER A 351 -16.74 21.07 -14.75
C SER A 351 -18.10 20.42 -14.97
N LEU A 352 -18.95 20.38 -13.92
CA LEU A 352 -20.35 19.95 -13.99
C LEU A 352 -21.32 21.10 -14.30
N ASP A 353 -20.81 22.29 -14.63
CA ASP A 353 -21.60 23.52 -14.87
C ASP A 353 -22.49 23.89 -13.67
N GLN A 354 -22.08 23.54 -12.45
CA GLN A 354 -22.81 23.88 -11.23
C GLN A 354 -22.18 25.09 -10.54
N PRO A 355 -22.98 25.94 -9.88
CA PRO A 355 -22.48 27.01 -9.06
C PRO A 355 -21.71 26.42 -7.86
N THR A 356 -20.61 27.04 -7.48
CA THR A 356 -19.93 26.69 -6.25
C THR A 356 -20.65 27.32 -5.05
N ALA A 357 -20.97 26.53 -4.04
CA ALA A 357 -21.68 27.03 -2.85
C ALA A 357 -20.91 28.21 -2.22
N SER A 358 -21.63 29.31 -1.99
CA SER A 358 -21.10 30.53 -1.38
C SER A 358 -20.75 30.23 0.08
N GLY A 359 -19.46 30.31 0.44
CA GLY A 359 -19.01 30.10 1.81
C GLY A 359 -18.22 28.84 2.11
N SER A 360 -17.99 27.95 1.14
CA SER A 360 -17.11 26.78 1.33
C SER A 360 -15.63 27.18 1.34
N GLY A 361 -15.14 27.61 2.49
CA GLY A 361 -13.77 28.06 2.71
C GLY A 361 -12.67 26.99 2.55
N GLY A 362 -13.04 25.76 2.12
CA GLY A 362 -12.14 24.61 2.06
C GLY A 362 -11.82 24.10 0.64
N GLY A 363 -12.23 24.81 -0.43
CA GLY A 363 -11.97 24.34 -1.81
C GLY A 363 -12.87 23.17 -2.25
N VAL A 364 -13.87 22.81 -1.45
CA VAL A 364 -14.86 21.75 -1.73
C VAL A 364 -16.29 22.29 -1.59
N SER A 365 -17.24 21.78 -2.35
CA SER A 365 -18.65 22.13 -2.27
C SER A 365 -19.52 20.88 -2.13
N PRO A 366 -20.61 20.94 -1.35
CA PRO A 366 -21.56 19.83 -1.23
C PRO A 366 -22.37 19.67 -2.51
N ILE A 367 -22.42 18.46 -3.04
CA ILE A 367 -23.18 18.07 -4.22
C ILE A 367 -24.07 16.87 -3.86
N VAL A 368 -25.29 16.89 -4.38
CA VAL A 368 -26.22 15.78 -4.27
C VAL A 368 -26.49 15.23 -5.68
N TYR A 369 -26.00 14.04 -5.92
CA TYR A 369 -26.30 13.32 -7.17
C TYR A 369 -27.61 12.59 -7.04
N ARG A 370 -28.50 12.79 -8.02
CA ARG A 370 -29.80 12.14 -8.07
C ARG A 370 -29.84 11.11 -9.18
N PHE A 371 -30.39 9.95 -8.87
CA PHE A 371 -30.59 8.83 -9.79
C PHE A 371 -32.08 8.45 -9.86
N ASN A 372 -32.55 8.23 -11.07
CA ASN A 372 -33.90 7.74 -11.32
C ASN A 372 -33.89 6.27 -11.74
N LEU A 373 -33.96 5.36 -10.78
CA LEU A 373 -33.91 3.91 -11.05
C LEU A 373 -35.22 3.32 -11.62
N ARG A 374 -36.19 4.16 -11.95
CA ARG A 374 -37.31 3.74 -12.80
C ARG A 374 -36.92 3.58 -14.26
N ASP A 375 -35.93 4.31 -14.67
CA ASP A 375 -35.36 4.21 -16.01
C ASP A 375 -34.30 3.09 -16.04
N ALA A 376 -34.47 2.15 -16.98
CA ALA A 376 -33.55 1.05 -17.17
C ALA A 376 -32.11 1.52 -17.50
N ASN A 377 -31.95 2.64 -18.23
CA ASN A 377 -30.67 3.22 -18.53
C ASN A 377 -29.93 3.67 -17.26
N SER A 378 -30.64 4.11 -16.24
CA SER A 378 -30.04 4.54 -14.97
C SER A 378 -29.33 3.41 -14.25
N TYR A 379 -29.68 2.14 -14.45
CA TYR A 379 -28.93 1.00 -13.91
C TYR A 379 -27.55 0.89 -14.56
N LEU A 380 -27.41 1.21 -15.84
CA LEU A 380 -26.11 1.26 -16.52
C LEU A 380 -25.29 2.45 -16.00
N LEU A 381 -25.93 3.59 -15.80
CA LEU A 381 -25.30 4.78 -15.23
C LEU A 381 -24.79 4.52 -13.81
N THR A 382 -25.58 3.88 -12.93
CA THR A 382 -25.15 3.54 -11.57
C THR A 382 -23.98 2.55 -11.56
N GLY A 383 -23.92 1.62 -12.52
CA GLY A 383 -22.78 0.73 -12.73
C GLY A 383 -21.49 1.45 -13.14
N GLY A 384 -21.64 2.59 -13.81
CA GLY A 384 -20.54 3.46 -14.21
C GLY A 384 -20.13 4.51 -13.18
N PHE A 385 -20.97 4.80 -12.19
CA PHE A 385 -20.75 5.86 -11.20
C PHE A 385 -19.79 5.40 -10.09
N PRO A 386 -18.62 6.06 -9.92
CA PRO A 386 -17.63 5.65 -8.93
C PRO A 386 -18.02 6.14 -7.53
N MET A 387 -18.09 5.22 -6.58
CA MET A 387 -18.20 5.56 -5.15
C MET A 387 -16.87 6.09 -4.61
N ARG A 388 -16.96 6.94 -3.56
CA ARG A 388 -15.82 7.47 -2.83
C ARG A 388 -15.98 7.29 -1.33
N ASP A 389 -14.88 7.46 -0.63
CA ASP A 389 -14.88 7.44 0.84
C ASP A 389 -15.82 8.52 1.40
N LYS A 390 -16.59 8.13 2.41
CA LYS A 390 -17.58 8.99 3.10
C LYS A 390 -18.76 9.45 2.27
N ASP A 391 -19.04 8.79 1.14
CA ASP A 391 -20.30 8.98 0.44
C ASP A 391 -21.49 8.60 1.32
N VAL A 392 -22.57 9.35 1.20
CA VAL A 392 -23.83 9.02 1.87
C VAL A 392 -24.90 8.77 0.84
N ILE A 393 -25.40 7.54 0.77
CA ILE A 393 -26.54 7.16 -0.06
C ILE A 393 -27.81 7.32 0.77
N PHE A 394 -28.78 8.00 0.21
CA PHE A 394 -30.11 8.12 0.78
C PHE A 394 -31.18 7.71 -0.22
N VAL A 395 -32.02 6.76 0.16
CA VAL A 395 -33.16 6.32 -0.66
C VAL A 395 -34.45 6.86 -0.03
N ALA A 396 -35.13 7.71 -0.75
CA ALA A 396 -36.35 8.32 -0.27
C ALA A 396 -37.53 7.33 -0.20
N ASP A 397 -38.38 7.51 0.79
CA ASP A 397 -39.65 6.77 0.90
C ASP A 397 -40.65 7.14 -0.20
N ALA A 398 -41.37 6.16 -0.69
CA ALA A 398 -42.52 6.40 -1.57
C ALA A 398 -43.68 7.03 -0.78
N PRO A 399 -44.47 7.94 -1.35
CA PRO A 399 -45.63 8.53 -0.68
C PRO A 399 -46.61 7.46 -0.14
N ALA A 400 -46.83 6.38 -0.90
CA ALA A 400 -47.64 5.25 -0.46
C ALA A 400 -47.10 4.53 0.78
N ALA A 401 -45.81 4.53 1.00
CA ALA A 401 -45.17 3.91 2.17
C ALA A 401 -45.58 4.62 3.47
N GLN A 402 -45.82 5.92 3.45
CA GLN A 402 -46.30 6.67 4.61
C GLN A 402 -47.72 6.22 4.99
N ILE A 403 -48.57 5.99 3.98
CA ILE A 403 -49.91 5.45 4.18
C ILE A 403 -49.85 4.04 4.74
N TYR A 404 -48.97 3.19 4.21
CA TYR A 404 -48.75 1.83 4.70
C TYR A 404 -48.24 1.81 6.17
N LYS A 405 -47.28 2.65 6.50
CA LYS A 405 -46.79 2.83 7.90
C LYS A 405 -47.93 3.26 8.82
N PHE A 406 -48.78 4.16 8.39
CA PHE A 406 -49.98 4.60 9.12
C PHE A 406 -50.95 3.44 9.38
N PHE A 407 -51.31 2.68 8.37
CA PHE A 407 -52.22 1.52 8.53
C PHE A 407 -51.60 0.42 9.38
N THR A 408 -50.29 0.19 9.26
CA THR A 408 -49.58 -0.78 10.09
C THR A 408 -49.60 -0.35 11.57
N ALA A 409 -49.33 0.93 11.87
CA ALA A 409 -49.44 1.46 13.22
C ALA A 409 -50.86 1.40 13.76
N LEU A 410 -51.86 1.74 12.92
CA LEU A 410 -53.25 1.64 13.28
C LEU A 410 -53.66 0.19 13.61
N ASN A 411 -53.27 -0.76 12.78
CA ASN A 411 -53.54 -2.18 13.02
C ASN A 411 -52.84 -2.72 14.30
N GLN A 412 -51.65 -2.23 14.64
CA GLN A 412 -50.99 -2.60 15.89
C GLN A 412 -51.76 -2.12 17.10
N VAL A 413 -52.41 -0.96 17.02
CA VAL A 413 -53.21 -0.39 18.10
C VAL A 413 -54.64 -1.00 18.14
N THR A 414 -55.28 -1.18 17.00
CA THR A 414 -56.67 -1.63 16.88
C THR A 414 -56.79 -3.17 16.82
N GLY A 415 -55.79 -3.87 16.32
CA GLY A 415 -55.82 -5.32 16.17
C GLY A 415 -56.13 -6.08 17.45
N PRO A 416 -55.47 -5.77 18.58
CA PRO A 416 -55.78 -6.40 19.89
C PRO A 416 -57.21 -6.14 20.36
N ILE A 417 -57.76 -4.95 20.08
CA ILE A 417 -59.10 -4.56 20.47
C ILE A 417 -60.15 -5.33 19.66
N VAL A 418 -59.97 -5.44 18.36
CA VAL A 418 -60.86 -6.19 17.47
C VAL A 418 -60.83 -7.69 17.79
N THR A 419 -59.65 -8.25 18.00
CA THR A 419 -59.48 -9.65 18.41
C THR A 419 -60.15 -9.93 19.76
N GLY A 420 -59.98 -9.03 20.74
CA GLY A 420 -60.60 -9.14 22.04
C GLY A 420 -62.15 -9.09 21.95
N LEU A 421 -62.72 -8.19 21.16
CA LEU A 421 -64.15 -8.09 20.95
C LEU A 421 -64.75 -9.29 20.24
N VAL A 422 -64.05 -9.86 19.23
CA VAL A 422 -64.48 -11.07 18.54
C VAL A 422 -64.41 -12.29 19.49
N THR A 423 -63.36 -12.40 20.28
CA THR A 423 -63.23 -13.51 21.26
C THR A 423 -64.28 -13.43 22.37
N CYS A 424 -64.61 -12.23 22.83
CA CYS A 424 -65.73 -12.02 23.79
C CYS A 424 -67.08 -12.38 23.19
N HIS A 425 -67.30 -12.08 21.92
CA HIS A 425 -68.58 -12.41 21.26
C HIS A 425 -68.76 -13.92 21.07
N TYR A 426 -67.67 -14.65 20.78
CA TYR A 426 -67.76 -16.11 20.66
C TYR A 426 -67.69 -16.84 22.02
N ALA A 427 -67.17 -16.21 23.06
CA ALA A 427 -67.06 -16.82 24.40
C ALA A 427 -68.28 -16.51 25.33
N ASN A 428 -69.32 -15.83 24.81
CA ASN A 428 -70.53 -15.46 25.59
C ASN A 428 -70.20 -14.72 26.91
N CYS A 429 -69.30 -13.69 26.85
CA CYS A 429 -69.07 -12.80 27.95
C CYS A 429 -70.24 -11.82 28.11
#